data_41eb6378a885c1095d0716ea6b31a133
#
_entry.id   41eb6378a885c1095d0716ea6b31a133
#
_cell.length_a   1.000
_cell.length_b   1.000
_cell.length_c   1.000
_cell.angle_alpha   90.00
_cell.angle_beta   90.00
_cell.angle_gamma   90.00
#
_symmetry.space_group_name_H-M   'P 1'
#
loop_
_entity.id
_entity.type
_entity.pdbx_description
1 polymer ?
#
loop_
_entity_poly.entity_id
_entity_poly.type
_entity_poly.pdbx_seq_one_letter_code
_entity_poly.pdbx_strand_id
1 'polypeptide(L)'
;YAYYKIRLNDSQSAPINITRIFTEKYNEEWYTNRSVISSYKLKWNLKGNDNLIEVSSDFPFQLNELLFVTSQTNFFQRDIRIFTIEKRKKKSYEIDLYQGRISHKELLLTGLEINAKHFFIQVYNHNNQPLPLTNLLFYQHPTYLIAELEANQEYSLHAGQKGLNTPIYDLSYLSNQIPDSILSIDMP
;
A
#
# COMPACT_ATOMS: atom_id res chain seq x y z
N TYR A 1 -5.97 -6.38 4.97
CA TYR A 1 -5.45 -5.84 6.23
C TYR A 1 -4.22 -6.66 6.61
N ALA A 2 -3.05 -6.00 6.80
CA ALA A 2 -1.90 -6.61 7.44
C ALA A 2 -2.10 -6.49 8.96
N TYR A 3 -2.05 -7.62 9.66
CA TYR A 3 -2.15 -7.63 11.11
C TYR A 3 -0.75 -7.76 11.68
N TYR A 4 -0.42 -6.89 12.62
CA TYR A 4 0.85 -6.90 13.33
C TYR A 4 0.62 -7.48 14.72
N LYS A 5 1.43 -8.47 15.12
CA LYS A 5 1.45 -9.00 16.48
C LYS A 5 2.80 -8.68 17.10
N ILE A 6 2.81 -7.82 18.10
CA ILE A 6 3.98 -7.58 18.92
C ILE A 6 3.97 -8.61 20.05
N ARG A 7 5.03 -9.40 20.18
CA ARG A 7 5.23 -10.30 21.28
C ARG A 7 6.44 -9.80 22.07
N LEU A 8 6.18 -9.32 23.27
CA LEU A 8 7.22 -8.89 24.18
C LEU A 8 7.62 -10.11 25.02
N ASN A 9 8.91 -10.35 25.16
CA ASN A 9 9.40 -11.36 26.06
C ASN A 9 9.71 -10.69 27.41
N ASP A 10 8.70 -10.63 28.26
CA ASP A 10 8.73 -9.98 29.58
C ASP A 10 9.04 -10.95 30.72
N SER A 11 9.60 -12.14 30.42
CA SER A 11 9.86 -13.17 31.44
C SER A 11 10.81 -12.73 32.57
N GLN A 12 11.46 -11.56 32.45
CA GLN A 12 12.37 -10.99 33.44
C GLN A 12 12.21 -9.46 33.64
N SER A 13 11.21 -8.82 33.08
CA SER A 13 10.98 -7.38 33.21
C SER A 13 9.54 -7.05 33.60
N ALA A 14 9.31 -5.84 34.09
CA ALA A 14 7.95 -5.34 34.30
C ALA A 14 7.18 -5.27 32.98
N PRO A 15 5.85 -5.52 32.95
CA PRO A 15 5.08 -5.48 31.72
C PRO A 15 5.20 -4.12 31.04
N ILE A 16 5.49 -4.12 29.75
CA ILE A 16 5.58 -2.91 28.95
C ILE A 16 4.18 -2.43 28.63
N ASN A 17 3.86 -1.22 29.02
CA ASN A 17 2.64 -0.55 28.58
C ASN A 17 2.84 -0.05 27.15
N ILE A 18 2.39 -0.83 26.17
CA ILE A 18 2.23 -0.33 24.81
C ILE A 18 1.04 0.62 24.85
N THR A 19 1.34 1.89 24.82
CA THR A 19 0.32 2.92 24.96
C THR A 19 -0.38 3.26 23.65
N ARG A 20 0.14 2.89 22.44
CA ARG A 20 -0.57 3.12 21.18
C ARG A 20 -0.05 2.36 19.96
N ILE A 21 -0.96 1.86 19.16
CA ILE A 21 -0.73 1.47 17.77
C ILE A 21 -1.83 2.10 16.95
N PHE A 22 -1.49 2.94 15.96
CA PHE A 22 -2.51 3.52 15.08
C PHE A 22 -1.99 3.73 13.67
N THR A 23 -2.93 3.73 12.74
CA THR A 23 -2.73 4.24 11.40
C THR A 23 -3.28 5.66 11.39
N GLU A 24 -2.44 6.64 11.15
CA GLU A 24 -2.86 8.04 11.12
C GLU A 24 -3.38 8.43 9.74
N LYS A 25 -4.47 9.20 9.72
CA LYS A 25 -4.93 9.89 8.52
C LYS A 25 -4.12 11.20 8.38
N TYR A 26 -3.38 11.25 7.34
CA TYR A 26 -2.56 12.28 6.72
C TYR A 26 -2.69 13.74 7.17
N ASN A 27 -1.57 14.31 7.60
CA ASN A 27 -1.19 15.70 7.36
C ASN A 27 -0.37 15.78 6.06
N GLU A 28 -0.49 16.86 5.30
CA GLU A 28 0.19 17.03 3.98
C GLU A 28 1.71 16.91 4.02
N GLU A 29 2.34 17.07 5.18
CA GLU A 29 3.78 16.93 5.38
C GLU A 29 4.31 15.49 5.22
N TRP A 30 3.44 14.47 5.31
CA TRP A 30 3.80 13.05 5.19
C TRP A 30 3.94 12.59 3.73
N TYR A 31 3.48 13.37 2.77
CA TYR A 31 3.61 13.06 1.34
C TYR A 31 5.06 13.07 0.82
N THR A 32 6.01 13.62 1.59
CA THR A 32 7.43 13.65 1.20
C THR A 32 8.14 12.33 1.45
N ASN A 33 7.62 11.44 2.28
CA ASN A 33 8.24 10.18 2.69
C ASN A 33 7.59 8.94 2.05
N ARG A 34 7.29 8.99 0.75
CA ARG A 34 6.86 7.81 0.03
C ARG A 34 8.06 6.95 -0.37
N SER A 35 7.95 5.63 -0.22
CA SER A 35 8.95 4.69 -0.70
C SER A 35 8.49 4.04 -2.01
N VAL A 36 9.45 3.87 -2.93
CA VAL A 36 9.22 3.15 -4.18
C VAL A 36 9.19 1.66 -3.89
N ILE A 37 8.13 0.99 -4.33
CA ILE A 37 8.06 -0.47 -4.29
C ILE A 37 8.87 -1.01 -5.47
N SER A 38 9.89 -1.83 -5.22
CA SER A 38 10.78 -2.37 -6.26
C SER A 38 10.58 -3.86 -6.56
N SER A 39 9.91 -4.60 -5.68
CA SER A 39 9.78 -6.06 -5.77
C SER A 39 8.48 -6.48 -6.44
N TYR A 40 8.30 -6.12 -7.71
CA TYR A 40 7.17 -6.54 -8.52
C TYR A 40 7.60 -6.92 -9.94
N LYS A 41 6.73 -7.67 -10.64
CA LYS A 41 6.86 -8.02 -12.04
C LYS A 41 5.68 -7.48 -12.82
N LEU A 42 5.96 -6.91 -14.01
CA LEU A 42 4.96 -6.40 -14.92
C LEU A 42 4.88 -7.28 -16.17
N LYS A 43 3.67 -7.62 -16.56
CA LYS A 43 3.39 -8.25 -17.85
C LYS A 43 2.43 -7.39 -18.63
N TRP A 44 2.89 -6.87 -19.75
CA TRP A 44 2.16 -5.97 -20.62
C TRP A 44 1.38 -6.75 -21.67
N ASN A 45 0.09 -6.50 -21.76
CA ASN A 45 -0.80 -7.13 -22.73
C ASN A 45 -1.76 -6.06 -23.30
N LEU A 46 -2.47 -6.45 -24.38
CA LEU A 46 -3.62 -5.72 -24.87
C LEU A 46 -4.86 -6.59 -24.73
N LYS A 47 -5.96 -6.01 -24.29
CA LYS A 47 -7.29 -6.62 -24.29
C LYS A 47 -8.16 -5.86 -25.30
N GLY A 48 -8.18 -6.36 -26.54
CA GLY A 48 -8.68 -5.57 -27.65
C GLY A 48 -7.77 -4.37 -27.89
N ASN A 49 -8.32 -3.16 -27.75
CA ASN A 49 -7.55 -1.91 -27.88
C ASN A 49 -7.07 -1.33 -26.54
N ASP A 50 -7.42 -1.94 -25.41
CA ASP A 50 -7.06 -1.45 -24.09
C ASP A 50 -5.71 -1.99 -23.63
N ASN A 51 -4.92 -1.16 -22.93
CA ASN A 51 -3.75 -1.67 -22.23
C ASN A 51 -4.21 -2.51 -21.02
N LEU A 52 -3.69 -3.71 -20.90
CA LEU A 52 -3.91 -4.57 -19.74
C LEU A 52 -2.56 -4.96 -19.16
N ILE A 53 -2.28 -4.47 -17.96
CA ILE A 53 -1.03 -4.71 -17.27
C ILE A 53 -1.29 -5.63 -16.08
N GLU A 54 -0.65 -6.78 -16.07
CA GLU A 54 -0.66 -7.72 -14.95
C GLU A 54 0.50 -7.38 -14.02
N VAL A 55 0.18 -7.17 -12.74
CA VAL A 55 1.14 -6.86 -11.68
C VAL A 55 1.19 -8.03 -10.71
N SER A 56 2.38 -8.52 -10.42
CA SER A 56 2.58 -9.61 -9.46
C SER A 56 3.81 -9.39 -8.59
N SER A 57 3.74 -9.84 -7.35
CA SER A 57 4.85 -9.82 -6.39
C SER A 57 4.84 -11.07 -5.51
N ASP A 58 5.95 -11.36 -4.87
CA ASP A 58 6.08 -12.51 -3.98
C ASP A 58 5.33 -12.27 -2.65
N PHE A 59 5.26 -11.01 -2.22
CA PHE A 59 4.55 -10.60 -1.01
C PHE A 59 3.48 -9.55 -1.33
N PRO A 60 2.37 -9.49 -0.55
CA PRO A 60 1.44 -8.37 -0.67
C PRO A 60 2.14 -7.07 -0.34
N PHE A 61 1.93 -6.06 -1.15
CA PHE A 61 2.37 -4.70 -0.85
C PHE A 61 1.17 -3.75 -0.82
N GLN A 62 1.28 -2.72 -0.02
CA GLN A 62 0.26 -1.70 0.06
C GLN A 62 0.58 -0.63 -0.98
N LEU A 63 -0.30 -0.50 -1.96
CA LEU A 63 -0.20 0.52 -2.98
C LEU A 63 -1.01 1.73 -2.55
N ASN A 64 -0.34 2.86 -2.35
CA ASN A 64 -0.98 4.13 -2.00
C ASN A 64 -0.98 5.12 -3.15
N GLU A 65 0.05 5.06 -4.03
CA GLU A 65 0.15 5.90 -5.20
C GLU A 65 0.68 5.11 -6.40
N LEU A 66 0.20 5.47 -7.59
CA LEU A 66 0.62 4.86 -8.85
C LEU A 66 0.91 5.95 -9.88
N LEU A 67 2.15 6.02 -10.35
CA LEU A 67 2.57 6.92 -11.41
C LEU A 67 2.66 6.17 -12.74
N PHE A 68 1.93 6.65 -13.73
CA PHE A 68 2.02 6.18 -15.12
C PHE A 68 3.13 6.93 -15.85
N VAL A 69 4.04 6.20 -16.49
CA VAL A 69 5.08 6.78 -17.34
C VAL A 69 4.72 6.50 -18.80
N THR A 70 4.58 7.55 -19.58
CA THR A 70 4.20 7.45 -20.99
C THR A 70 5.08 8.35 -21.85
N SER A 71 5.33 7.93 -23.09
CA SER A 71 5.95 8.76 -24.12
C SER A 71 4.95 9.66 -24.84
N GLN A 72 3.66 9.56 -24.54
CA GLN A 72 2.63 10.41 -25.12
C GLN A 72 2.73 11.84 -24.57
N THR A 73 3.00 12.80 -25.44
CA THR A 73 3.09 14.22 -25.09
C THR A 73 1.84 15.01 -25.45
N ASN A 74 1.00 14.46 -26.33
CA ASN A 74 -0.24 15.11 -26.78
C ASN A 74 -1.34 14.99 -25.73
N PHE A 75 -2.38 15.80 -25.89
CA PHE A 75 -3.58 15.73 -25.04
C PHE A 75 -4.20 14.35 -25.09
N PHE A 76 -4.38 13.76 -23.91
CA PHE A 76 -5.16 12.54 -23.75
C PHE A 76 -5.85 12.53 -22.38
N GLN A 77 -6.90 11.72 -22.30
CA GLN A 77 -7.60 11.35 -21.08
C GLN A 77 -8.03 9.90 -21.23
N ARG A 78 -7.79 9.08 -20.23
CA ARG A 78 -8.15 7.66 -20.22
C ARG A 78 -8.75 7.27 -18.89
N ASP A 79 -9.84 6.52 -18.94
CA ASP A 79 -10.37 5.85 -17.78
C ASP A 79 -9.50 4.64 -17.46
N ILE A 80 -9.35 4.36 -16.17
CA ILE A 80 -8.57 3.23 -15.68
C ILE A 80 -9.39 2.44 -14.66
N ARG A 81 -9.07 1.16 -14.60
CA ARG A 81 -9.61 0.21 -13.63
C ARG A 81 -8.47 -0.61 -13.07
N ILE A 82 -8.42 -0.76 -11.75
CA ILE A 82 -7.54 -1.72 -11.08
C ILE A 82 -8.41 -2.78 -10.47
N PHE A 83 -8.14 -4.05 -10.74
CA PHE A 83 -8.95 -5.16 -10.28
C PHE A 83 -8.10 -6.40 -9.98
N THR A 84 -8.65 -7.29 -9.17
CA THR A 84 -8.09 -8.62 -8.92
C THR A 84 -9.05 -9.70 -9.42
N ILE A 85 -8.52 -10.92 -9.56
CA ILE A 85 -9.32 -12.08 -9.95
C ILE A 85 -9.38 -13.05 -8.78
N GLU A 86 -10.57 -13.22 -8.23
CA GLU A 86 -10.84 -14.25 -7.24
C GLU A 86 -11.40 -15.51 -7.88
N LYS A 87 -10.83 -16.66 -7.51
CA LYS A 87 -11.36 -17.97 -7.89
C LYS A 87 -12.26 -18.50 -6.77
N ARG A 88 -13.55 -18.65 -7.07
CA ARG A 88 -14.53 -19.26 -6.17
C ARG A 88 -15.10 -20.52 -6.81
N LYS A 89 -14.79 -21.69 -6.22
CA LYS A 89 -15.13 -23.01 -6.79
C LYS A 89 -14.57 -23.15 -8.21
N LYS A 90 -15.42 -23.21 -9.24
CA LYS A 90 -15.05 -23.37 -10.66
C LYS A 90 -15.14 -22.08 -11.47
N LYS A 91 -15.42 -20.96 -10.84
CA LYS A 91 -15.62 -19.66 -11.52
C LYS A 91 -14.59 -18.64 -11.06
N SER A 92 -14.16 -17.79 -11.97
CA SER A 92 -13.31 -16.63 -11.69
C SER A 92 -14.16 -15.36 -11.74
N TYR A 93 -13.95 -14.47 -10.79
CA TYR A 93 -14.64 -13.20 -10.67
C TYR A 93 -13.63 -12.08 -10.64
N GLU A 94 -13.84 -11.06 -11.44
CA GLU A 94 -13.10 -9.81 -11.34
C GLU A 94 -13.69 -8.96 -10.21
N ILE A 95 -12.84 -8.48 -9.32
CA ILE A 95 -13.21 -7.61 -8.20
C ILE A 95 -12.49 -6.30 -8.37
N ASP A 96 -13.24 -5.22 -8.50
CA ASP A 96 -12.68 -3.88 -8.62
C ASP A 96 -12.05 -3.44 -7.32
N LEU A 97 -10.82 -2.97 -7.41
CA LEU A 97 -10.06 -2.37 -6.31
C LEU A 97 -10.07 -0.84 -6.41
N TYR A 98 -10.09 -0.34 -7.66
CA TYR A 98 -10.10 1.10 -7.91
C TYR A 98 -10.60 1.40 -9.32
N GLN A 99 -11.30 2.51 -9.48
CA GLN A 99 -11.65 3.11 -10.77
C GLN A 99 -11.32 4.60 -10.73
N GLY A 100 -10.74 5.11 -11.81
CA GLY A 100 -10.33 6.50 -11.89
C GLY A 100 -9.97 6.91 -13.30
N ARG A 101 -9.21 7.98 -13.41
CA ARG A 101 -8.84 8.57 -14.68
C ARG A 101 -7.43 9.12 -14.65
N ILE A 102 -6.73 9.00 -15.77
CA ILE A 102 -5.44 9.67 -16.01
C ILE A 102 -5.54 10.59 -17.21
N SER A 103 -4.70 11.60 -17.24
CA SER A 103 -4.60 12.55 -18.36
C SER A 103 -3.14 12.98 -18.59
N HIS A 104 -2.89 13.69 -19.69
CA HIS A 104 -1.58 14.27 -19.96
C HIS A 104 -1.07 15.23 -18.87
N LYS A 105 -1.96 15.74 -18.00
CA LYS A 105 -1.62 16.62 -16.87
C LYS A 105 -1.54 15.88 -15.54
N GLU A 106 -2.19 14.73 -15.45
CA GLU A 106 -2.35 13.99 -14.19
C GLU A 106 -2.11 12.51 -14.45
N LEU A 107 -0.86 12.11 -14.25
CA LEU A 107 -0.39 10.74 -14.41
C LEU A 107 -0.22 10.01 -13.08
N LEU A 108 -0.27 10.73 -11.97
CA LEU A 108 -0.16 10.19 -10.63
C LEU A 108 -1.56 9.99 -10.03
N LEU A 109 -1.86 8.76 -9.69
CA LEU A 109 -3.01 8.42 -8.86
C LEU A 109 -2.59 8.40 -7.41
N THR A 110 -3.35 9.03 -6.56
CA THR A 110 -3.15 9.09 -5.11
C THR A 110 -4.34 8.54 -4.35
N GLY A 111 -4.19 8.31 -3.06
CA GLY A 111 -5.28 7.81 -2.22
C GLY A 111 -5.72 6.38 -2.52
N LEU A 112 -4.82 5.57 -3.11
CA LEU A 112 -5.06 4.16 -3.32
C LEU A 112 -4.89 3.42 -1.97
N GLU A 113 -5.77 2.47 -1.70
CA GLU A 113 -5.70 1.60 -0.51
C GLU A 113 -5.70 0.13 -0.95
N ILE A 114 -4.81 -0.21 -1.88
CA ILE A 114 -4.75 -1.55 -2.47
C ILE A 114 -3.69 -2.36 -1.75
N ASN A 115 -4.11 -3.43 -1.07
CA ASN A 115 -3.21 -4.41 -0.46
C ASN A 115 -3.35 -5.74 -1.21
N ALA A 116 -2.43 -6.02 -2.10
CA ALA A 116 -2.48 -7.21 -2.96
C ALA A 116 -1.09 -7.65 -3.40
N LYS A 117 -0.97 -8.93 -3.75
CA LYS A 117 0.21 -9.50 -4.45
C LYS A 117 -0.02 -9.64 -5.96
N HIS A 118 -1.26 -9.67 -6.41
CA HIS A 118 -1.59 -9.91 -7.80
C HIS A 118 -2.85 -9.13 -8.16
N PHE A 119 -2.72 -8.26 -9.15
CA PHE A 119 -3.82 -7.44 -9.66
C PHE A 119 -3.56 -7.02 -11.10
N PHE A 120 -4.56 -6.47 -11.72
CA PHE A 120 -4.53 -5.99 -13.10
C PHE A 120 -4.84 -4.51 -13.14
N ILE A 121 -4.17 -3.81 -14.05
CA ILE A 121 -4.45 -2.42 -14.39
C ILE A 121 -4.92 -2.40 -15.83
N GLN A 122 -6.15 -1.96 -16.07
CA GLN A 122 -6.71 -1.76 -17.39
C GLN A 122 -6.83 -0.26 -17.68
N VAL A 123 -6.28 0.17 -18.82
CA VAL A 123 -6.42 1.54 -19.33
C VAL A 123 -7.30 1.47 -20.56
N TYR A 124 -8.48 2.10 -20.48
CA TYR A 124 -9.47 2.08 -21.55
C TYR A 124 -9.10 3.10 -22.63
N ASN A 125 -8.73 2.62 -23.80
CA ASN A 125 -8.36 3.46 -24.93
C ASN A 125 -9.54 3.81 -25.84
N HIS A 126 -10.66 3.11 -25.69
CA HIS A 126 -11.84 3.29 -26.55
C HIS A 126 -11.48 3.26 -28.05
N ASN A 127 -11.80 4.32 -28.79
CA ASN A 127 -11.51 4.44 -30.21
C ASN A 127 -10.12 5.05 -30.51
N ASN A 128 -9.31 5.30 -29.47
CA ASN A 128 -7.97 5.84 -29.66
C ASN A 128 -6.94 4.71 -29.71
N GLN A 129 -5.77 4.99 -30.23
CA GLN A 129 -4.66 4.05 -30.15
C GLN A 129 -4.28 3.75 -28.68
N PRO A 130 -3.76 2.55 -28.41
CA PRO A 130 -3.25 2.21 -27.10
C PRO A 130 -2.27 3.26 -26.59
N LEU A 131 -2.43 3.66 -25.33
CA LEU A 131 -1.52 4.62 -24.71
C LEU A 131 -0.11 4.01 -24.63
N PRO A 132 0.94 4.69 -25.17
CA PRO A 132 2.30 4.15 -25.16
C PRO A 132 2.92 4.30 -23.76
N LEU A 133 2.46 3.45 -22.85
CA LEU A 133 3.01 3.37 -21.49
C LEU A 133 4.38 2.69 -21.53
N THR A 134 5.37 3.30 -20.91
CA THR A 134 6.75 2.80 -20.86
C THR A 134 7.11 2.21 -19.51
N ASN A 135 6.49 2.69 -18.43
CA ASN A 135 6.69 2.18 -17.07
C ASN A 135 5.51 2.51 -16.17
N LEU A 136 5.46 1.85 -15.02
CA LEU A 136 4.60 2.15 -13.88
C LEU A 136 5.48 2.19 -12.64
N LEU A 137 5.33 3.23 -11.82
CA LEU A 137 6.00 3.34 -10.54
C LEU A 137 4.96 3.25 -9.42
N PHE A 138 5.19 2.33 -8.51
CA PHE A 138 4.33 2.06 -7.38
C PHE A 138 4.94 2.64 -6.12
N TYR A 139 4.13 3.33 -5.33
CA TYR A 139 4.57 3.94 -4.09
C TYR A 139 3.71 3.48 -2.93
N GLN A 140 4.34 3.29 -1.80
CA GLN A 140 3.67 3.06 -0.53
C GLN A 140 4.05 4.15 0.47
N HIS A 141 3.11 4.46 1.34
CA HIS A 141 3.38 5.32 2.48
C HIS A 141 4.01 4.51 3.60
N PRO A 142 4.93 5.07 4.35
CA PRO A 142 5.54 4.37 5.46
C PRO A 142 4.50 4.07 6.54
N THR A 143 4.62 2.91 7.15
CA THR A 143 3.82 2.52 8.31
C THR A 143 4.72 2.56 9.53
N TYR A 144 4.32 3.32 10.55
CA TYR A 144 5.06 3.47 11.79
C TYR A 144 4.39 2.67 12.89
N LEU A 145 5.20 2.06 13.74
CA LEU A 145 4.81 1.52 15.02
C LEU A 145 5.33 2.46 16.11
N ILE A 146 4.43 2.97 16.94
CA ILE A 146 4.81 3.80 18.08
C ILE A 146 4.67 2.94 19.34
N ALA A 147 5.74 2.84 20.11
CA ALA A 147 5.78 2.11 21.37
C ALA A 147 6.66 2.85 22.38
N GLU A 148 6.29 2.77 23.64
CA GLU A 148 7.17 3.16 24.74
C GLU A 148 8.08 1.99 25.06
N LEU A 149 9.40 2.19 24.94
CA LEU A 149 10.42 1.16 25.14
C LEU A 149 11.37 1.57 26.27
N GLU A 150 11.72 0.65 27.13
CA GLU A 150 12.72 0.86 28.16
C GLU A 150 14.14 0.74 27.58
N ALA A 151 15.04 1.59 28.05
CA ALA A 151 16.44 1.54 27.63
C ALA A 151 17.11 0.22 28.07
N ASN A 152 18.01 -0.29 27.22
CA ASN A 152 18.79 -1.51 27.46
C ASN A 152 17.96 -2.82 27.57
N GLN A 153 16.75 -2.82 26.99
CA GLN A 153 15.94 -4.03 26.83
C GLN A 153 15.98 -4.50 25.37
N GLU A 154 15.84 -5.82 25.18
CA GLU A 154 15.73 -6.42 23.85
C GLU A 154 14.27 -6.67 23.51
N TYR A 155 13.84 -6.22 22.34
CA TYR A 155 12.46 -6.34 21.86
C TYR A 155 12.43 -7.08 20.52
N SER A 156 11.42 -7.89 20.29
CA SER A 156 11.20 -8.52 19.01
C SER A 156 9.84 -8.15 18.43
N LEU A 157 9.83 -7.70 17.17
CA LEU A 157 8.61 -7.42 16.43
C LEU A 157 8.23 -8.63 15.57
N HIS A 158 7.01 -9.13 15.75
CA HIS A 158 6.43 -10.19 14.94
C HIS A 158 5.23 -9.65 14.17
N ALA A 159 5.22 -9.82 12.86
CA ALA A 159 4.15 -9.35 11.97
C ALA A 159 3.67 -10.45 11.01
N GLY A 160 2.46 -10.31 10.48
CA GLY A 160 1.96 -11.13 9.35
C GLY A 160 1.32 -12.47 9.73
N GLN A 161 0.91 -12.69 10.96
CA GLN A 161 0.21 -13.92 11.35
C GLN A 161 -1.26 -13.90 10.89
N LYS A 162 -1.67 -14.91 10.11
CA LYS A 162 -3.07 -15.09 9.71
C LYS A 162 -3.95 -15.48 10.90
N GLY A 163 -5.18 -14.97 10.92
CA GLY A 163 -6.21 -15.36 11.91
C GLY A 163 -6.14 -14.64 13.24
N LEU A 164 -5.31 -13.61 13.38
CA LEU A 164 -5.37 -12.72 14.55
C LEU A 164 -6.48 -11.68 14.35
N ASN A 165 -7.24 -11.47 15.42
CA ASN A 165 -8.14 -10.33 15.50
C ASN A 165 -7.33 -9.05 15.64
N THR A 166 -7.85 -7.94 15.12
CA THR A 166 -7.25 -6.62 15.32
C THR A 166 -7.18 -6.34 16.82
N PRO A 167 -5.98 -6.12 17.39
CA PRO A 167 -5.89 -5.78 18.80
C PRO A 167 -6.48 -4.40 19.06
N ILE A 168 -7.17 -4.27 20.18
CA ILE A 168 -7.69 -2.99 20.66
C ILE A 168 -6.76 -2.55 21.79
N TYR A 169 -6.10 -1.42 21.62
CA TYR A 169 -5.19 -0.85 22.62
C TYR A 169 -5.74 0.46 23.15
N ASP A 170 -5.59 0.70 24.45
CA ASP A 170 -6.00 1.95 25.12
C ASP A 170 -5.33 3.18 24.50
N LEU A 171 -4.19 2.98 23.86
CA LEU A 171 -3.47 4.02 23.15
C LEU A 171 -4.30 4.70 22.05
N SER A 172 -5.25 3.98 21.45
CA SER A 172 -6.17 4.57 20.46
C SER A 172 -6.99 5.73 21.04
N TYR A 173 -7.21 5.73 22.36
CA TYR A 173 -7.95 6.77 23.07
C TYR A 173 -7.06 7.92 23.55
N LEU A 174 -5.74 7.74 23.56
CA LEU A 174 -4.76 8.68 24.09
C LEU A 174 -3.95 9.41 23.01
N SER A 175 -4.48 9.43 21.76
CA SER A 175 -3.76 9.98 20.59
C SER A 175 -3.24 11.40 20.79
N ASN A 176 -3.97 12.22 21.55
CA ASN A 176 -3.65 13.61 21.81
C ASN A 176 -2.51 13.79 22.83
N GLN A 177 -2.05 12.73 23.47
CA GLN A 177 -1.00 12.78 24.50
C GLN A 177 0.36 12.32 24.00
N ILE A 178 0.44 11.90 22.73
CA ILE A 178 1.72 11.54 22.11
C ILE A 178 2.48 12.83 21.78
N PRO A 179 3.74 12.94 22.17
CA PRO A 179 4.57 14.07 21.78
C PRO A 179 4.71 14.19 20.26
N ASP A 180 4.69 15.41 19.72
CA ASP A 180 4.88 15.66 18.28
C ASP A 180 6.27 15.28 17.80
N SER A 181 7.25 15.16 18.67
CA SER A 181 8.60 14.70 18.36
C SER A 181 8.90 13.36 19.05
N ILE A 182 8.95 12.29 18.27
CA ILE A 182 9.31 10.96 18.73
C ILE A 182 10.60 10.53 18.03
N LEU A 183 11.50 9.88 18.77
CA LEU A 183 12.71 9.29 18.19
C LEU A 183 12.30 8.21 17.19
N SER A 184 12.70 8.39 15.92
CA SER A 184 12.51 7.38 14.88
C SER A 184 13.68 6.41 14.88
N ILE A 185 13.39 5.12 14.90
CA ILE A 185 14.37 4.04 14.79
C ILE A 185 14.02 3.25 13.53
N ASP A 186 14.95 3.22 12.58
CA ASP A 186 14.84 2.37 11.42
C ASP A 186 15.13 0.93 11.83
N MET A 187 14.22 0.03 11.50
CA MET A 187 14.45 -1.40 11.69
C MET A 187 15.19 -1.96 10.48
N PRO A 188 16.20 -2.79 10.70
CA PRO A 188 16.99 -3.40 9.63
C PRO A 188 16.18 -4.37 8.76
#